data_00b4681360d2df063661b560fd0e1b67
#
_entry.id   00b4681360d2df063661b560fd0e1b67
#
_cell.length_a   1.000
_cell.length_b   1.000
_cell.length_c   1.000
_cell.angle_alpha   90.00
_cell.angle_beta   90.00
_cell.angle_gamma   90.00
#
_symmetry.space_group_name_H-M   'P 1'
#
loop_
_entity.id
_entity.type
_entity.pdbx_description
1 polymer ?
#
loop_
_entity_poly.entity_id
_entity_poly.type
_entity_poly.pdbx_seq_one_letter_code
_entity_poly.pdbx_strand_id
1 'polypeptide(L)'
;MSKNKNNDIPEEFKQGIRITDTLDLHGFFPEQIPDLIEDFIENALDLGLKTLKIIHGKGKSRLKFEVHQVLKKSPHVQKFYNASSESGGWGATMVELK
;
A
#
# COMPACT_ATOMS: atom_id res chain seq x y z
N MET A 1 15.05 -15.69 17.65
CA MET A 1 14.79 -15.60 17.46
C MET A 1 14.30 -15.79 17.18
N SER A 2 14.04 -15.78 17.14
CA SER A 2 13.54 -15.74 16.81
C SER A 2 12.83 -16.17 16.51
N LYS A 3 12.47 -16.14 16.35
CA LYS A 3 11.81 -16.40 15.97
C LYS A 3 11.53 -17.14 15.37
N ASN A 4 11.39 -17.41 14.99
CA ASN A 4 11.21 -17.91 14.26
C ASN A 4 11.17 -18.48 13.67
N LYS A 5 11.42 -18.89 13.67
CA LYS A 5 11.48 -19.26 12.92
C LYS A 5 11.32 -19.52 11.86
N ASN A 6 10.83 -19.76 11.48
CA ASN A 6 10.57 -19.86 10.43
C ASN A 6 10.29 -19.28 9.65
N ASN A 7 10.47 -18.93 9.98
CA ASN A 7 10.31 -18.25 9.38
C ASN A 7 10.34 -17.23 9.34
N ASP A 8 10.50 -17.56 8.79
CA ASP A 8 10.78 -16.37 9.35
C ASP A 8 10.80 -15.19 8.45
N ILE A 9 9.77 -15.08 7.68
CA ILE A 9 9.50 -13.94 6.83
C ILE A 9 9.08 -12.80 7.72
N PRO A 10 9.73 -11.63 7.62
CA PRO A 10 9.30 -10.46 8.40
C PRO A 10 7.85 -10.15 8.15
N GLU A 11 7.20 -9.60 9.15
CA GLU A 11 5.77 -9.32 9.07
C GLU A 11 5.45 -8.42 7.87
N GLU A 12 6.31 -7.46 7.56
CA GLU A 12 6.05 -6.54 6.47
C GLU A 12 6.07 -7.25 5.11
N PHE A 13 6.66 -8.43 5.01
CA PHE A 13 6.67 -9.18 3.75
C PHE A 13 5.51 -10.13 3.63
N LYS A 14 4.76 -10.34 4.71
CA LYS A 14 3.60 -11.21 4.67
C LYS A 14 2.38 -10.51 4.08
N GLN A 15 2.38 -9.20 4.11
CA GLN A 15 1.25 -8.39 3.66
C GLN A 15 1.67 -7.44 2.58
N GLY A 16 2.63 -7.85 1.75
CA GLY A 16 3.18 -6.98 0.73
C GLY A 16 4.53 -6.47 1.17
N ILE A 17 5.32 -6.00 0.21
CA ILE A 17 6.61 -5.40 0.53
C ILE A 17 6.36 -3.98 1.00
N ARG A 18 6.68 -3.73 2.25
CA ARG A 18 6.33 -2.49 2.88
C ARG A 18 7.59 -1.83 3.45
N ILE A 19 7.88 -0.63 2.98
CA ILE A 19 8.97 0.18 3.48
C ILE A 19 8.32 1.40 4.11
N THR A 20 8.14 1.37 5.40
CA THR A 20 7.51 2.40 6.24
C THR A 20 6.34 3.15 5.58
N ASP A 21 6.59 3.95 4.54
CA ASP A 21 5.57 4.76 3.89
C ASP A 21 5.22 4.28 2.49
N THR A 22 5.74 3.11 2.07
CA THR A 22 5.50 2.58 0.73
C THR A 22 5.03 1.15 0.81
N LEU A 23 3.98 0.84 0.09
CA LEU A 23 3.44 -0.51 -0.02
C LEU A 23 3.54 -0.96 -1.47
N ASP A 24 4.28 -2.03 -1.72
CA ASP A 24 4.42 -2.59 -3.05
C ASP A 24 3.50 -3.80 -3.18
N LEU A 25 2.55 -3.70 -4.09
CA LEU A 25 1.54 -4.73 -4.29
C LEU A 25 1.92 -5.74 -5.36
N HIS A 26 3.19 -5.70 -5.80
CA HIS A 26 3.66 -6.61 -6.84
C HIS A 26 3.38 -8.05 -6.44
N GLY A 27 2.72 -8.79 -7.33
CA GLY A 27 2.46 -10.21 -7.08
C GLY A 27 1.22 -10.52 -6.27
N PHE A 28 0.52 -9.52 -5.78
CA PHE A 28 -0.71 -9.76 -5.02
C PHE A 28 -1.93 -9.74 -5.93
N PHE A 29 -2.96 -10.44 -5.53
CA PHE A 29 -4.20 -10.53 -6.29
C PHE A 29 -5.17 -9.43 -5.87
N PRO A 30 -6.08 -9.03 -6.77
CA PRO A 30 -7.04 -7.96 -6.44
C PRO A 30 -7.84 -8.23 -5.17
N GLU A 31 -8.17 -9.49 -4.90
CA GLU A 31 -8.98 -9.84 -3.73
C GLU A 31 -8.27 -9.52 -2.42
N GLN A 32 -6.94 -9.45 -2.45
CA GLN A 32 -6.16 -9.20 -1.25
C GLN A 32 -6.00 -7.72 -0.93
N ILE A 33 -6.35 -6.86 -1.89
CA ILE A 33 -6.04 -5.45 -1.80
C ILE A 33 -6.74 -4.74 -0.64
N PRO A 34 -8.04 -4.95 -0.39
CA PRO A 34 -8.69 -4.19 0.69
C PRO A 34 -8.00 -4.38 2.04
N ASP A 35 -7.70 -5.62 2.40
CA ASP A 35 -7.09 -5.89 3.70
C ASP A 35 -5.68 -5.32 3.77
N LEU A 36 -4.91 -5.45 2.68
CA LEU A 36 -3.55 -4.94 2.66
C LEU A 36 -3.51 -3.43 2.86
N ILE A 37 -4.41 -2.73 2.17
CA ILE A 37 -4.42 -1.27 2.28
C ILE A 37 -4.90 -0.82 3.63
N GLU A 38 -5.91 -1.48 4.18
CA GLU A 38 -6.40 -1.10 5.50
C GLU A 38 -5.32 -1.28 6.56
N ASP A 39 -4.60 -2.40 6.52
CA ASP A 39 -3.48 -2.62 7.42
C ASP A 39 -2.41 -1.56 7.25
N PHE A 40 -2.10 -1.24 6.01
CA PHE A 40 -1.07 -0.26 5.70
C PHE A 40 -1.44 1.11 6.26
N ILE A 41 -2.68 1.52 6.07
CA ILE A 41 -3.15 2.81 6.58
C ILE A 41 -3.12 2.82 8.11
N GLU A 42 -3.59 1.75 8.74
CA GLU A 42 -3.58 1.70 10.20
C GLU A 42 -2.17 1.80 10.75
N ASN A 43 -1.23 1.10 10.13
CA ASN A 43 0.16 1.17 10.54
C ASN A 43 0.71 2.58 10.36
N ALA A 44 0.35 3.25 9.27
CA ALA A 44 0.80 4.60 9.02
C ALA A 44 0.26 5.57 10.06
N LEU A 45 -1.00 5.40 10.45
CA LEU A 45 -1.58 6.24 11.49
C LEU A 45 -0.84 6.07 12.82
N ASP A 46 -0.51 4.83 13.16
CA ASP A 46 0.23 4.55 14.38
C ASP A 46 1.61 5.21 14.37
N LEU A 47 2.22 5.28 13.19
CA LEU A 47 3.55 5.87 13.04
C LEU A 47 3.51 7.39 12.83
N GLY A 48 2.33 7.97 12.72
CA GLY A 48 2.21 9.41 12.50
C GLY A 48 2.54 9.85 11.10
N LEU A 49 2.48 8.94 10.13
CA LEU A 49 2.78 9.28 8.74
C LEU A 49 1.60 10.00 8.11
N LYS A 50 1.90 10.92 7.19
CA LYS A 50 0.87 11.68 6.51
C LYS A 50 0.82 11.42 5.03
N THR A 51 1.92 11.00 4.42
CA THR A 51 2.00 10.77 2.99
C THR A 51 2.47 9.35 2.76
N LEU A 52 1.72 8.62 1.95
CA LEU A 52 2.01 7.21 1.65
C LEU A 52 2.09 7.01 0.15
N LYS A 53 2.73 5.91 -0.26
CA LYS A 53 2.83 5.54 -1.66
C LYS A 53 2.43 4.09 -1.80
N ILE A 54 1.60 3.80 -2.80
CA ILE A 54 1.17 2.43 -3.09
C ILE A 54 1.53 2.11 -4.52
N ILE A 55 2.37 1.10 -4.71
CA ILE A 55 2.85 0.70 -6.03
C ILE A 55 1.99 -0.46 -6.51
N HIS A 56 1.20 -0.22 -7.55
CA HIS A 56 0.32 -1.24 -8.12
C HIS A 56 0.72 -1.66 -9.52
N GLY A 57 1.70 -0.98 -10.10
CA GLY A 57 2.21 -1.33 -11.42
C GLY A 57 1.44 -0.65 -12.54
N LYS A 58 2.07 -0.59 -13.72
CA LYS A 58 1.48 0.08 -14.88
C LYS A 58 0.75 -0.87 -15.81
N GLY A 59 1.11 -2.15 -15.78
CA GLY A 59 0.66 -3.07 -16.80
C GLY A 59 -0.82 -3.37 -16.79
N LYS A 60 -1.38 -3.57 -15.63
CA LYS A 60 -2.79 -3.90 -15.50
C LYS A 60 -3.47 -2.87 -14.63
N SER A 61 -4.61 -2.40 -15.06
CA SER A 61 -5.36 -1.41 -14.31
C SER A 61 -6.17 -2.03 -13.17
N ARG A 62 -6.28 -3.36 -13.10
CA ARG A 62 -7.11 -4.01 -12.11
C ARG A 62 -6.67 -3.69 -10.68
N LEU A 63 -5.37 -3.81 -10.40
CA LEU A 63 -4.89 -3.50 -9.06
C LEU A 63 -5.09 -2.01 -8.74
N LYS A 64 -4.80 -1.15 -9.69
CA LYS A 64 -5.01 0.28 -9.49
C LYS A 64 -6.46 0.58 -9.18
N PHE A 65 -7.37 -0.05 -9.92
CA PHE A 65 -8.80 0.14 -9.68
C PHE A 65 -9.17 -0.24 -8.26
N GLU A 66 -8.72 -1.41 -7.81
CA GLU A 66 -9.04 -1.88 -6.47
C GLU A 66 -8.48 -0.96 -5.41
N VAL A 67 -7.22 -0.52 -5.61
CA VAL A 67 -6.59 0.42 -4.68
C VAL A 67 -7.45 1.67 -4.55
N HIS A 68 -7.84 2.25 -5.70
CA HIS A 68 -8.61 3.49 -5.67
C HIS A 68 -9.98 3.31 -5.03
N GLN A 69 -10.61 2.14 -5.20
CA GLN A 69 -11.89 1.88 -4.56
C GLN A 69 -11.76 1.89 -3.04
N VAL A 70 -10.72 1.25 -2.52
CA VAL A 70 -10.49 1.21 -1.08
C VAL A 70 -10.20 2.62 -0.56
N LEU A 71 -9.34 3.36 -1.26
CA LEU A 71 -8.96 4.70 -0.81
C LEU A 71 -10.16 5.65 -0.78
N LYS A 72 -11.05 5.53 -1.76
CA LYS A 72 -12.24 6.38 -1.80
C LYS A 72 -13.12 6.18 -0.58
N LYS A 73 -13.14 4.97 -0.05
CA LYS A 73 -14.02 4.61 1.07
C LYS A 73 -13.38 4.84 2.42
N SER A 74 -12.08 5.06 2.46
CA SER A 74 -11.38 5.15 3.74
C SER A 74 -11.64 6.50 4.39
N PRO A 75 -12.06 6.53 5.67
CA PRO A 75 -12.28 7.80 6.37
C PRO A 75 -10.98 8.50 6.72
N HIS A 76 -9.85 7.83 6.58
CA HIS A 76 -8.55 8.39 6.96
C HIS A 76 -7.83 9.05 5.80
N VAL A 77 -8.30 8.85 4.58
CA VAL A 77 -7.65 9.36 3.38
C VAL A 77 -8.21 10.74 3.05
N GLN A 78 -7.32 11.74 2.97
CA GLN A 78 -7.71 13.07 2.58
C GLN A 78 -7.83 13.17 1.05
N LYS A 79 -6.79 12.67 0.36
CA LYS A 79 -6.81 12.64 -1.10
C LYS A 79 -5.78 11.65 -1.59
N PHE A 80 -5.91 11.26 -2.85
CA PHE A 80 -4.91 10.40 -3.49
C PHE A 80 -4.79 10.80 -4.96
N TYR A 81 -3.63 10.53 -5.54
CA TYR A 81 -3.35 10.95 -6.91
C TYR A 81 -2.19 10.12 -7.46
N ASN A 82 -2.01 10.16 -8.78
CA ASN A 82 -0.90 9.45 -9.41
C ASN A 82 0.41 10.02 -8.92
N ALA A 83 1.40 9.15 -8.73
CA ALA A 83 2.75 9.59 -8.37
C ALA A 83 3.35 10.36 -9.55
N SER A 84 4.38 11.17 -9.26
CA SER A 84 5.10 11.87 -10.32
C SER A 84 5.82 10.84 -11.19
N SER A 85 6.21 11.24 -12.40
CA SER A 85 6.89 10.31 -13.30
C SER A 85 8.18 9.79 -12.70
N GLU A 86 8.83 10.57 -11.85
CA GLU A 86 10.06 10.16 -11.19
C GLU A 86 9.82 9.18 -10.05
N SER A 87 8.61 9.13 -9.54
CA SER A 87 8.25 8.27 -8.40
C SER A 87 7.37 7.11 -8.80
N GLY A 88 7.32 6.75 -10.08
CA GLY A 88 6.54 5.62 -10.53
C GLY A 88 5.41 5.99 -11.46
N GLY A 89 5.13 7.27 -11.60
CA GLY A 89 4.09 7.71 -12.51
C GLY A 89 2.74 7.08 -12.17
N TRP A 90 2.00 6.71 -13.18
CA TRP A 90 0.67 6.14 -12.97
C TRP A 90 0.72 4.66 -12.58
N GLY A 91 1.94 4.11 -12.38
CA GLY A 91 2.09 2.79 -11.78
C GLY A 91 2.08 2.82 -10.27
N ALA A 92 1.95 4.01 -9.66
CA ALA A 92 1.89 4.17 -8.21
C ALA A 92 0.90 5.29 -7.87
N THR A 93 0.32 5.18 -6.69
CA THR A 93 -0.64 6.17 -6.19
C THR A 93 -0.08 6.77 -4.90
N MET A 94 -0.06 8.09 -4.84
CA MET A 94 0.27 8.78 -3.61
C MET A 94 -1.00 8.98 -2.80
N VAL A 95 -0.89 8.87 -1.49
CA VAL A 95 -2.03 8.98 -0.58
C VAL A 95 -1.67 10.00 0.50
N GLU A 96 -2.57 10.93 0.75
CA GLU A 96 -2.39 11.86 1.85
C GLU A 96 -3.47 11.60 2.89
N LEU A 97 -3.04 11.39 4.12
CA LEU A 97 -3.94 11.10 5.22
C LEU A 97 -4.38 12.40 5.89
N LYS A 98 -5.54 12.35 6.52
CA LYS A 98 -6.10 13.51 7.23
C LYS A 98 -5.33 13.91 8.45
#